data_fb54c88c8f93d7e7d23e305e77129076
#
_entry.id   fb54c88c8f93d7e7d23e305e77129076
#
_cell.length_a   1.000
_cell.length_b   1.000
_cell.length_c   1.000
_cell.angle_alpha   90.00
_cell.angle_beta   90.00
_cell.angle_gamma   90.00
#
_symmetry.space_group_name_H-M   'P 1'
#
loop_
_entity.id
_entity.type
_entity.pdbx_description
1 polymer ?
#
loop_
_entity_poly.entity_id
_entity_poly.type
_entity_poly.pdbx_seq_one_letter_code
_entity_poly.pdbx_strand_id
1 'polypeptide(L)'
;NVLVNTLGKMPEDLFREFEEKQPQHLPSGDVKYHQGFSSAIKTADGIVRLALAFNPSHLEIVNPVVEGSVRARQHLLNDKLGDRVLPLLIHGDAAFAGQGVVMETLNLSQTRGYGTGGTVHIIINNQIGFTTSDPRDSRSTLYCTDVAKMIEAPIFHVNSDDPEAVVMVAELAFDFRMRFHKDVVIDLVCFRKLG
;
A
#
# COMPACT_ATOMS: atom_id res chain seq x y z
N ASN A 1 -9.06 0.44 10.33
CA ASN A 1 -8.17 -0.51 11.04
C ASN A 1 -6.69 -0.08 10.98
N VAL A 2 -6.15 0.26 9.80
CA VAL A 2 -4.74 0.68 9.67
C VAL A 2 -4.40 1.87 10.57
N LEU A 3 -5.22 2.92 10.57
CA LEU A 3 -4.99 4.12 11.39
C LEU A 3 -4.93 3.80 12.89
N VAL A 4 -5.84 2.96 13.39
CA VAL A 4 -5.94 2.65 14.82
C VAL A 4 -4.96 1.55 15.21
N ASN A 5 -5.04 0.40 14.55
CA ASN A 5 -4.34 -0.81 14.99
C ASN A 5 -2.85 -0.83 14.61
N THR A 6 -2.49 -0.21 13.50
CA THR A 6 -1.09 -0.18 13.03
C THR A 6 -0.40 1.14 13.34
N LEU A 7 -1.07 2.26 13.05
CA LEU A 7 -0.47 3.58 13.22
C LEU A 7 -0.69 4.17 14.61
N GLY A 8 -1.57 3.58 15.43
CA GLY A 8 -1.80 4.00 16.80
C GLY A 8 -2.60 5.29 16.96
N LYS A 9 -3.40 5.66 15.96
CA LYS A 9 -4.32 6.80 16.10
C LYS A 9 -5.39 6.48 17.14
N MET A 10 -5.66 7.42 18.05
CA MET A 10 -6.67 7.20 19.08
C MET A 10 -8.06 7.08 18.45
N PRO A 11 -8.86 6.07 18.84
CA PRO A 11 -10.22 5.91 18.32
C PRO A 11 -11.12 7.14 18.53
N GLU A 12 -10.97 7.81 19.66
CA GLU A 12 -11.73 9.02 20.01
C GLU A 12 -11.43 10.16 19.02
N ASP A 13 -10.18 10.33 18.62
CA ASP A 13 -9.79 11.35 17.64
C ASP A 13 -10.36 11.02 16.26
N LEU A 14 -10.30 9.73 15.89
CA LEU A 14 -10.90 9.27 14.63
C LEU A 14 -12.41 9.49 14.62
N PHE A 15 -13.13 9.18 15.69
CA PHE A 15 -14.58 9.39 15.77
C PHE A 15 -14.95 10.87 15.77
N ARG A 16 -14.17 11.73 16.47
CA ARG A 16 -14.37 13.19 16.41
C ARG A 16 -14.24 13.73 14.98
N GLU A 17 -13.26 13.25 14.24
CA GLU A 17 -13.10 13.58 12.82
C GLU A 17 -14.30 13.09 11.98
N PHE A 18 -14.84 11.91 12.29
CA PHE A 18 -16.04 11.38 11.63
C PHE A 18 -17.30 12.21 11.93
N GLU A 19 -17.38 12.81 13.10
CA GLU A 19 -18.50 13.65 13.50
C GLU A 19 -18.31 15.13 13.10
N GLU A 20 -17.20 15.46 12.41
CA GLU A 20 -16.82 16.83 12.03
C GLU A 20 -16.70 17.79 13.24
N LYS A 21 -16.54 17.25 14.44
CA LYS A 21 -16.34 17.99 15.69
C LYS A 21 -14.88 18.32 15.93
N GLN A 22 -14.26 19.03 14.99
CA GLN A 22 -12.88 19.48 15.17
C GLN A 22 -12.82 20.79 15.96
N PRO A 23 -11.75 21.00 16.76
CA PRO A 23 -11.52 22.30 17.39
C PRO A 23 -11.46 23.41 16.34
N GLN A 24 -12.09 24.55 16.61
CA GLN A 24 -12.21 25.68 15.68
C GLN A 24 -10.88 26.26 15.17
N HIS A 25 -9.75 25.92 15.82
CA HIS A 25 -8.42 26.39 15.45
C HIS A 25 -7.70 25.47 14.46
N LEU A 26 -8.27 24.30 14.13
CA LEU A 26 -7.74 23.44 13.10
C LEU A 26 -8.41 23.77 11.75
N PRO A 27 -7.66 23.75 10.63
CA PRO A 27 -8.28 23.94 9.32
C PRO A 27 -9.34 22.86 9.09
N SER A 28 -10.42 23.24 8.40
CA SER A 28 -11.45 22.29 7.98
C SER A 28 -10.79 21.18 7.17
N GLY A 29 -10.93 19.95 7.66
CA GLY A 29 -10.30 18.79 7.02
C GLY A 29 -11.04 18.36 5.75
N ASP A 30 -10.30 17.80 4.84
CA ASP A 30 -10.78 17.00 3.73
C ASP A 30 -11.44 15.70 4.26
N VAL A 31 -12.02 14.89 3.38
CA VAL A 31 -12.56 13.57 3.77
C VAL A 31 -11.51 12.72 4.47
N LYS A 32 -11.92 11.98 5.46
CA LYS A 32 -11.05 11.34 6.47
C LYS A 32 -10.03 10.36 5.90
N TYR A 33 -10.39 9.63 4.85
CA TYR A 33 -9.46 8.72 4.18
C TYR A 33 -8.44 9.42 3.26
N HIS A 34 -8.55 10.74 3.09
CA HIS A 34 -7.52 11.53 2.42
C HIS A 34 -6.44 12.02 3.38
N GLN A 35 -6.63 11.88 4.68
CA GLN A 35 -5.67 12.37 5.67
C GLN A 35 -4.48 11.42 5.81
N GLY A 36 -3.29 12.02 5.89
CA GLY A 36 -2.08 11.32 6.26
C GLY A 36 -1.94 11.16 7.77
N PHE A 37 -1.06 10.28 8.18
CA PHE A 37 -0.72 10.08 9.60
C PHE A 37 0.74 9.64 9.74
N SER A 38 1.40 10.08 10.81
CA SER A 38 2.76 9.65 11.11
C SER A 38 2.86 9.19 12.55
N SER A 39 3.54 8.08 12.77
CA SER A 39 3.78 7.53 14.09
C SER A 39 5.11 6.79 14.16
N ALA A 40 5.45 6.32 15.36
CA ALA A 40 6.60 5.47 15.59
C ALA A 40 6.18 4.29 16.47
N ILE A 41 6.53 3.09 16.05
CA ILE A 41 6.29 1.88 16.83
C ILE A 41 7.61 1.34 17.37
N LYS A 42 7.57 0.82 18.60
CA LYS A 42 8.72 0.16 19.23
C LYS A 42 8.64 -1.34 18.90
N THR A 43 9.70 -1.84 18.30
CA THR A 43 9.90 -3.27 18.03
C THR A 43 11.05 -3.83 18.87
N ALA A 44 11.27 -5.14 18.79
CA ALA A 44 12.41 -5.77 19.45
C ALA A 44 13.77 -5.20 18.97
N ASP A 45 13.85 -4.85 17.69
CA ASP A 45 15.08 -4.38 17.03
C ASP A 45 15.22 -2.86 17.01
N GLY A 46 14.26 -2.12 17.60
CA GLY A 46 14.33 -0.67 17.68
C GLY A 46 13.04 0.04 17.33
N ILE A 47 13.16 1.31 16.96
CA ILE A 47 12.01 2.16 16.60
C ILE A 47 11.83 2.18 15.09
N VAL A 48 10.65 1.76 14.64
CA VAL A 48 10.22 1.87 13.24
C VAL A 48 9.29 3.07 13.10
N ARG A 49 9.62 3.98 12.18
CA ARG A 49 8.80 5.15 11.87
C ARG A 49 7.86 4.83 10.72
N LEU A 50 6.57 5.07 10.94
CA LEU A 50 5.51 4.88 9.96
C LEU A 50 5.03 6.24 9.46
N ALA A 51 4.78 6.34 8.16
CA ALA A 51 4.19 7.52 7.55
C ALA A 51 3.16 7.09 6.50
N LEU A 52 1.90 7.42 6.77
CA LEU A 52 0.82 7.26 5.81
C LEU A 52 0.72 8.53 4.97
N ALA A 53 0.85 8.40 3.66
CA ALA A 53 0.70 9.51 2.74
C ALA A 53 -0.76 9.96 2.64
N PHE A 54 -0.97 11.22 2.29
CA PHE A 54 -2.29 11.73 1.91
C PHE A 54 -2.77 11.00 0.65
N ASN A 55 -3.97 10.46 0.69
CA ASN A 55 -4.55 9.70 -0.40
C ASN A 55 -5.72 10.50 -1.03
N PRO A 56 -5.62 10.97 -2.28
CA PRO A 56 -6.70 11.66 -2.96
C PRO A 56 -7.79 10.69 -3.45
N SER A 57 -8.88 11.22 -3.98
CA SER A 57 -9.98 10.41 -4.56
C SER A 57 -9.59 9.73 -5.88
N HIS A 58 -8.55 10.20 -6.55
CA HIS A 58 -8.04 9.55 -7.76
C HIS A 58 -7.30 8.27 -7.37
N LEU A 59 -7.89 7.13 -7.69
CA LEU A 59 -7.34 5.82 -7.34
C LEU A 59 -5.92 5.65 -7.91
N GLU A 60 -5.04 5.09 -7.08
CA GLU A 60 -3.65 4.75 -7.40
C GLU A 60 -2.70 5.92 -7.66
N ILE A 61 -3.18 7.16 -7.73
CA ILE A 61 -2.31 8.32 -8.01
C ILE A 61 -1.30 8.60 -6.88
N VAL A 62 -1.55 8.09 -5.69
CA VAL A 62 -0.63 8.18 -4.56
C VAL A 62 0.63 7.32 -4.73
N ASN A 63 0.59 6.30 -5.58
CA ASN A 63 1.71 5.37 -5.77
C ASN A 63 3.02 6.10 -6.13
N PRO A 64 3.10 6.87 -7.22
CA PRO A 64 4.33 7.60 -7.55
C PRO A 64 4.68 8.68 -6.51
N VAL A 65 3.71 9.21 -5.77
CA VAL A 65 3.96 10.17 -4.68
C VAL A 65 4.70 9.50 -3.52
N VAL A 66 4.27 8.28 -3.15
CA VAL A 66 4.96 7.48 -2.11
C VAL A 66 6.37 7.13 -2.56
N GLU A 67 6.55 6.67 -3.80
CA GLU A 67 7.88 6.36 -4.35
C GLU A 67 8.80 7.59 -4.31
N GLY A 68 8.33 8.75 -4.73
CA GLY A 68 9.08 10.00 -4.67
C GLY A 68 9.44 10.42 -3.23
N SER A 69 8.51 10.25 -2.29
CA SER A 69 8.73 10.52 -0.86
C SER A 69 9.78 9.58 -0.26
N VAL A 70 9.71 8.29 -0.59
CA VAL A 70 10.69 7.29 -0.17
C VAL A 70 12.06 7.63 -0.74
N ARG A 71 12.15 7.91 -2.03
CA ARG A 71 13.41 8.29 -2.69
C ARG A 71 14.05 9.52 -2.04
N ALA A 72 13.25 10.55 -1.72
CA ALA A 72 13.73 11.74 -1.02
C ALA A 72 14.29 11.40 0.37
N ARG A 73 13.61 10.55 1.14
CA ARG A 73 14.07 10.11 2.47
C ARG A 73 15.34 9.26 2.39
N GLN A 74 15.44 8.36 1.42
CA GLN A 74 16.65 7.59 1.17
C GLN A 74 17.82 8.52 0.85
N HIS A 75 17.61 9.53 0.05
CA HIS A 75 18.64 10.54 -0.25
C HIS A 75 19.10 11.27 1.01
N LEU A 76 18.16 11.78 1.83
CA LEU A 76 18.47 12.47 3.08
C LEU A 76 19.21 11.59 4.10
N LEU A 77 18.93 10.30 4.11
CA LEU A 77 19.55 9.31 5.00
C LEU A 77 20.85 8.71 4.43
N ASN A 78 21.25 9.10 3.22
CA ASN A 78 22.34 8.48 2.45
C ASN A 78 22.15 6.95 2.31
N ASP A 79 20.91 6.52 2.16
CA ASP A 79 20.49 5.13 1.99
C ASP A 79 20.57 4.75 0.51
N LYS A 80 21.76 4.34 0.07
CA LYS A 80 22.03 4.08 -1.35
C LYS A 80 21.39 2.79 -1.86
N LEU A 81 21.19 1.82 -1.00
CA LEU A 81 20.62 0.52 -1.35
C LEU A 81 19.10 0.47 -1.16
N GLY A 82 18.53 1.40 -0.38
CA GLY A 82 17.11 1.39 -0.06
C GLY A 82 16.75 0.45 1.08
N ASP A 83 17.70 0.16 1.98
CA ASP A 83 17.52 -0.77 3.10
C ASP A 83 16.85 -0.15 4.33
N ARG A 84 16.80 1.18 4.39
CA ARG A 84 16.33 1.92 5.57
C ARG A 84 14.93 2.50 5.43
N VAL A 85 14.46 2.68 4.21
CA VAL A 85 13.14 3.23 3.90
C VAL A 85 12.45 2.35 2.89
N LEU A 86 11.36 1.72 3.33
CA LEU A 86 10.57 0.79 2.54
C LEU A 86 9.28 1.45 2.04
N PRO A 87 9.00 1.49 0.73
CA PRO A 87 7.66 1.79 0.22
C PRO A 87 6.73 0.58 0.41
N LEU A 88 5.54 0.86 0.93
CA LEU A 88 4.45 -0.10 1.07
C LEU A 88 3.20 0.49 0.44
N LEU A 89 2.67 -0.17 -0.57
CA LEU A 89 1.47 0.26 -1.28
C LEU A 89 0.34 -0.75 -1.08
N ILE A 90 -0.83 -0.24 -0.68
CA ILE A 90 -2.03 -1.05 -0.46
C ILE A 90 -3.06 -0.68 -1.51
N HIS A 91 -3.52 -1.66 -2.28
CA HIS A 91 -4.37 -1.48 -3.45
C HIS A 91 -5.70 -2.23 -3.30
N GLY A 92 -6.72 -1.77 -4.02
CA GLY A 92 -7.86 -2.60 -4.36
C GLY A 92 -7.59 -3.37 -5.65
N ASP A 93 -8.18 -4.55 -5.81
CA ASP A 93 -7.94 -5.44 -6.96
C ASP A 93 -8.31 -4.81 -8.31
N ALA A 94 -9.48 -4.21 -8.40
CA ALA A 94 -9.93 -3.56 -9.62
C ALA A 94 -9.11 -2.31 -9.97
N ALA A 95 -8.70 -1.53 -8.96
CA ALA A 95 -7.86 -0.36 -9.16
C ALA A 95 -6.45 -0.75 -9.63
N PHE A 96 -5.84 -1.75 -9.00
CA PHE A 96 -4.52 -2.25 -9.40
C PHE A 96 -4.50 -2.75 -10.84
N ALA A 97 -5.51 -3.53 -11.23
CA ALA A 97 -5.62 -4.06 -12.58
C ALA A 97 -5.97 -3.00 -13.64
N GLY A 98 -6.77 -1.97 -13.28
CA GLY A 98 -7.43 -1.10 -14.24
C GLY A 98 -6.87 0.33 -14.35
N GLN A 99 -6.13 0.82 -13.36
CA GLN A 99 -5.61 2.19 -13.38
C GLN A 99 -4.23 2.25 -14.07
N GLY A 100 -4.13 3.00 -15.17
CA GLY A 100 -2.90 3.12 -15.97
C GLY A 100 -1.69 3.59 -15.17
N VAL A 101 -1.88 4.43 -14.16
CA VAL A 101 -0.81 4.92 -13.29
C VAL A 101 -0.08 3.81 -12.54
N VAL A 102 -0.72 2.66 -12.31
CA VAL A 102 -0.06 1.48 -11.72
C VAL A 102 1.03 0.98 -12.66
N MET A 103 0.71 0.76 -13.94
CA MET A 103 1.69 0.33 -14.95
C MET A 103 2.80 1.34 -15.15
N GLU A 104 2.46 2.64 -15.15
CA GLU A 104 3.44 3.73 -15.26
C GLU A 104 4.40 3.72 -14.06
N THR A 105 3.90 3.54 -12.85
CA THR A 105 4.72 3.45 -11.63
C THR A 105 5.61 2.20 -11.66
N LEU A 106 5.07 1.05 -12.05
CA LEU A 106 5.85 -0.18 -12.19
C LEU A 106 6.97 -0.03 -13.22
N ASN A 107 6.73 0.67 -14.34
CA ASN A 107 7.77 0.95 -15.33
C ASN A 107 8.93 1.82 -14.79
N LEU A 108 8.68 2.63 -13.76
CA LEU A 108 9.71 3.43 -13.13
C LEU A 108 10.53 2.65 -12.10
N SER A 109 9.99 1.57 -11.54
CA SER A 109 10.49 0.89 -10.33
C SER A 109 11.96 0.44 -10.41
N GLN A 110 12.44 0.04 -11.59
CA GLN A 110 13.82 -0.43 -11.80
C GLN A 110 14.67 0.54 -12.63
N THR A 111 14.18 1.75 -12.89
CA THR A 111 14.95 2.76 -13.61
C THR A 111 15.90 3.50 -12.68
N ARG A 112 17.08 3.87 -13.16
CA ARG A 112 18.14 4.48 -12.33
C ARG A 112 17.73 5.76 -11.61
N GLY A 113 16.88 6.58 -12.23
CA GLY A 113 16.43 7.86 -11.66
C GLY A 113 15.35 7.74 -10.61
N TYR A 114 14.56 6.66 -10.65
CA TYR A 114 13.31 6.53 -9.88
C TYR A 114 13.29 5.35 -8.91
N GLY A 115 14.17 4.36 -9.09
CA GLY A 115 14.19 3.16 -8.25
C GLY A 115 14.37 3.48 -6.75
N THR A 116 13.61 2.78 -5.91
CA THR A 116 13.60 2.89 -4.45
C THR A 116 14.14 1.66 -3.73
N GLY A 117 14.66 0.69 -4.48
CA GLY A 117 15.09 -0.61 -3.95
C GLY A 117 13.94 -1.58 -3.77
N GLY A 118 12.88 -1.42 -4.54
CA GLY A 118 11.70 -2.27 -4.54
C GLY A 118 10.61 -1.87 -3.58
N THR A 119 9.39 -2.16 -3.96
CA THR A 119 8.14 -1.86 -3.24
C THR A 119 7.43 -3.16 -2.86
N VAL A 120 6.87 -3.20 -1.66
CA VAL A 120 5.94 -4.26 -1.29
C VAL A 120 4.52 -3.79 -1.61
N HIS A 121 3.87 -4.48 -2.54
CA HIS A 121 2.49 -4.23 -2.93
C HIS A 121 1.57 -5.23 -2.25
N ILE A 122 0.52 -4.75 -1.57
CA ILE A 122 -0.52 -5.59 -0.98
C ILE A 122 -1.83 -5.27 -1.67
N ILE A 123 -2.42 -6.24 -2.34
CA ILE A 123 -3.71 -6.09 -3.00
C ILE A 123 -4.79 -6.69 -2.12
N ILE A 124 -5.70 -5.85 -1.62
CA ILE A 124 -6.90 -6.29 -0.92
C ILE A 124 -7.89 -6.75 -1.97
N ASN A 125 -7.78 -8.01 -2.35
CA ASN A 125 -8.58 -8.60 -3.43
C ASN A 125 -9.90 -9.13 -2.89
N ASN A 126 -10.87 -8.25 -2.75
CA ASN A 126 -12.22 -8.62 -2.31
C ASN A 126 -13.10 -9.13 -3.46
N GLN A 127 -12.55 -9.26 -4.66
CA GLN A 127 -13.18 -9.85 -5.84
C GLN A 127 -14.38 -9.07 -6.38
N ILE A 128 -14.54 -7.81 -5.95
CA ILE A 128 -15.62 -6.92 -6.40
C ILE A 128 -15.02 -5.55 -6.78
N GLY A 129 -15.14 -5.16 -8.04
CA GLY A 129 -14.75 -3.84 -8.52
C GLY A 129 -15.93 -2.86 -8.47
N PHE A 130 -16.00 -1.98 -7.46
CA PHE A 130 -17.18 -1.15 -7.20
C PHE A 130 -18.44 -2.01 -7.00
N THR A 131 -19.32 -2.03 -8.02
CA THR A 131 -20.55 -2.82 -8.04
C THR A 131 -20.45 -4.03 -8.98
N THR A 132 -19.34 -4.20 -9.69
CA THR A 132 -19.12 -5.34 -10.61
C THR A 132 -18.68 -6.55 -9.82
N SER A 133 -19.54 -7.57 -9.74
CA SER A 133 -19.30 -8.80 -8.99
C SER A 133 -19.09 -10.03 -9.87
N ASP A 134 -19.54 -9.99 -11.13
CA ASP A 134 -19.33 -11.10 -12.08
C ASP A 134 -17.90 -11.04 -12.64
N PRO A 135 -17.07 -12.10 -12.43
CA PRO A 135 -15.70 -12.13 -12.93
C PRO A 135 -15.60 -11.94 -14.45
N ARG A 136 -16.63 -12.33 -15.20
CA ARG A 136 -16.66 -12.20 -16.68
C ARG A 136 -16.77 -10.74 -17.14
N ASP A 137 -17.28 -9.87 -16.27
CA ASP A 137 -17.46 -8.44 -16.53
C ASP A 137 -16.35 -7.58 -15.91
N SER A 138 -15.47 -8.18 -15.08
CA SER A 138 -14.52 -7.42 -14.29
C SER A 138 -13.19 -7.14 -15.01
N ARG A 139 -12.62 -8.11 -15.69
CA ARG A 139 -11.34 -7.97 -16.40
C ARG A 139 -11.10 -9.12 -17.39
N SER A 140 -10.19 -8.87 -18.34
CA SER A 140 -9.78 -9.88 -19.35
C SER A 140 -8.76 -10.87 -18.82
N THR A 141 -8.01 -10.52 -17.76
CA THR A 141 -6.98 -11.39 -17.18
C THR A 141 -7.55 -12.27 -16.08
N LEU A 142 -6.91 -13.42 -15.82
CA LEU A 142 -7.30 -14.32 -14.75
C LEU A 142 -7.09 -13.68 -13.36
N TYR A 143 -5.95 -13.04 -13.17
CA TYR A 143 -5.59 -12.39 -11.91
C TYR A 143 -5.54 -10.88 -12.06
N CYS A 144 -5.96 -10.15 -11.01
CA CYS A 144 -5.81 -8.70 -10.94
C CYS A 144 -4.32 -8.28 -10.93
N THR A 145 -3.45 -9.19 -10.53
CA THR A 145 -2.01 -9.00 -10.40
C THR A 145 -1.23 -9.22 -11.69
N ASP A 146 -1.89 -9.62 -12.78
CA ASP A 146 -1.18 -9.94 -14.03
C ASP A 146 -0.39 -8.74 -14.59
N VAL A 147 -0.78 -7.51 -14.27
CA VAL A 147 -0.04 -6.30 -14.62
C VAL A 147 1.38 -6.27 -14.05
N ALA A 148 1.62 -6.87 -12.88
CA ALA A 148 2.93 -6.90 -12.25
C ALA A 148 3.93 -7.84 -12.97
N LYS A 149 3.45 -8.73 -13.82
CA LYS A 149 4.30 -9.60 -14.64
C LYS A 149 5.16 -8.82 -15.63
N MET A 150 4.75 -7.60 -16.01
CA MET A 150 5.53 -6.74 -16.91
C MET A 150 6.93 -6.40 -16.38
N ILE A 151 7.12 -6.40 -15.06
CA ILE A 151 8.40 -6.14 -14.40
C ILE A 151 9.00 -7.41 -13.76
N GLU A 152 8.42 -8.58 -14.04
CA GLU A 152 8.84 -9.87 -13.48
C GLU A 152 8.81 -9.90 -11.94
N ALA A 153 7.89 -9.15 -11.33
CA ALA A 153 7.72 -9.18 -9.89
C ALA A 153 7.13 -10.53 -9.44
N PRO A 154 7.66 -11.16 -8.37
CA PRO A 154 7.02 -12.33 -7.79
C PRO A 154 5.65 -11.95 -7.20
N ILE A 155 4.69 -12.85 -7.34
CA ILE A 155 3.32 -12.67 -6.90
C ILE A 155 2.98 -13.83 -5.97
N PHE A 156 2.58 -13.51 -4.75
CA PHE A 156 2.11 -14.47 -3.75
C PHE A 156 0.60 -14.35 -3.60
N HIS A 157 -0.13 -15.42 -3.90
CA HIS A 157 -1.57 -15.49 -3.65
C HIS A 157 -1.79 -16.14 -2.29
N VAL A 158 -2.48 -15.46 -1.39
CA VAL A 158 -2.75 -15.95 -0.04
C VAL A 158 -4.20 -15.72 0.35
N ASN A 159 -4.80 -16.71 1.02
CA ASN A 159 -6.14 -16.57 1.58
C ASN A 159 -6.10 -15.71 2.84
N SER A 160 -6.87 -14.62 2.86
CA SER A 160 -6.94 -13.71 4.02
C SER A 160 -7.53 -14.34 5.29
N ASP A 161 -8.27 -15.44 5.16
CA ASP A 161 -8.85 -16.16 6.29
C ASP A 161 -7.83 -17.08 7.00
N ASP A 162 -6.61 -17.17 6.46
CA ASP A 162 -5.49 -17.87 7.08
C ASP A 162 -4.42 -16.85 7.54
N PRO A 163 -4.53 -16.31 8.76
CA PRO A 163 -3.64 -15.27 9.25
C PRO A 163 -2.18 -15.74 9.39
N GLU A 164 -1.94 -17.02 9.64
CA GLU A 164 -0.58 -17.57 9.74
C GLU A 164 0.09 -17.59 8.36
N ALA A 165 -0.63 -18.01 7.33
CA ALA A 165 -0.15 -17.96 5.96
C ALA A 165 0.08 -16.51 5.49
N VAL A 166 -0.78 -15.58 5.88
CA VAL A 166 -0.60 -14.14 5.56
C VAL A 166 0.69 -13.60 6.18
N VAL A 167 0.98 -13.91 7.43
CA VAL A 167 2.22 -13.47 8.10
C VAL A 167 3.44 -14.08 7.41
N MET A 168 3.42 -15.39 7.14
CA MET A 168 4.51 -16.09 6.45
C MET A 168 4.79 -15.47 5.07
N VAL A 169 3.75 -15.17 4.30
CA VAL A 169 3.90 -14.54 2.97
C VAL A 169 4.41 -13.11 3.09
N ALA A 170 3.98 -12.36 4.10
CA ALA A 170 4.47 -11.00 4.34
C ALA A 170 5.97 -10.99 4.68
N GLU A 171 6.43 -11.91 5.52
CA GLU A 171 7.84 -12.08 5.84
C GLU A 171 8.65 -12.46 4.60
N LEU A 172 8.17 -13.42 3.82
CA LEU A 172 8.82 -13.85 2.58
C LEU A 172 8.92 -12.71 1.55
N ALA A 173 7.86 -11.92 1.40
CA ALA A 173 7.84 -10.75 0.52
C ALA A 173 8.84 -9.68 0.98
N PHE A 174 8.90 -9.42 2.29
CA PHE A 174 9.87 -8.50 2.86
C PHE A 174 11.31 -8.98 2.63
N ASP A 175 11.60 -10.24 2.91
CA ASP A 175 12.91 -10.85 2.71
C ASP A 175 13.33 -10.82 1.23
N PHE A 176 12.40 -11.11 0.32
CA PHE A 176 12.65 -11.01 -1.11
C PHE A 176 13.04 -9.57 -1.49
N ARG A 177 12.25 -8.59 -1.06
CA ARG A 177 12.51 -7.16 -1.33
C ARG A 177 13.87 -6.74 -0.77
N MET A 178 14.18 -7.11 0.47
CA MET A 178 15.45 -6.75 1.11
C MET A 178 16.66 -7.41 0.44
N ARG A 179 16.50 -8.63 -0.06
CA ARG A 179 17.58 -9.36 -0.69
C ARG A 179 17.83 -8.96 -2.14
N PHE A 180 16.77 -8.71 -2.89
CA PHE A 180 16.86 -8.51 -4.34
C PHE A 180 16.64 -7.06 -4.79
N HIS A 181 16.18 -6.20 -3.91
CA HIS A 181 15.86 -4.78 -4.19
C HIS A 181 14.90 -4.62 -5.38
N LYS A 182 13.88 -5.47 -5.43
CA LYS A 182 12.85 -5.51 -6.46
C LYS A 182 11.46 -5.49 -5.83
N ASP A 183 10.50 -5.07 -6.64
CA ASP A 183 9.09 -5.10 -6.25
C ASP A 183 8.60 -6.53 -6.04
N VAL A 184 7.65 -6.67 -5.13
CA VAL A 184 6.99 -7.93 -4.80
C VAL A 184 5.51 -7.66 -4.53
N VAL A 185 4.66 -8.59 -4.93
CA VAL A 185 3.20 -8.43 -4.86
C VAL A 185 2.61 -9.53 -3.99
N ILE A 186 1.74 -9.12 -3.05
CA ILE A 186 0.90 -10.02 -2.25
C ILE A 186 -0.55 -9.81 -2.68
N ASP A 187 -1.13 -10.82 -3.29
CA ASP A 187 -2.56 -10.88 -3.61
C ASP A 187 -3.30 -11.50 -2.42
N LEU A 188 -3.85 -10.64 -1.55
CA LEU A 188 -4.58 -11.03 -0.36
C LEU A 188 -6.04 -11.30 -0.74
N VAL A 189 -6.33 -12.55 -1.08
CA VAL A 189 -7.65 -12.97 -1.54
C VAL A 189 -8.63 -12.97 -0.37
N CYS A 190 -9.64 -12.14 -0.44
CA CYS A 190 -10.66 -11.96 0.59
C CYS A 190 -12.04 -11.76 -0.05
N PHE A 191 -13.01 -11.37 0.75
CA PHE A 191 -14.34 -11.03 0.28
C PHE A 191 -14.91 -9.83 1.05
N ARG A 192 -15.84 -9.13 0.45
CA ARG A 192 -16.56 -8.04 1.10
C ARG A 192 -17.85 -8.59 1.70
N LYS A 193 -17.91 -8.64 3.02
CA LYS A 193 -19.05 -9.22 3.74
C LYS A 193 -20.30 -8.34 3.71
N LEU A 194 -20.08 -7.03 3.83
CA LEU A 194 -21.13 -6.01 3.82
C LEU A 194 -20.70 -4.94 2.82
N GLY A 195 -21.46 -4.75 1.75
CA GLY A 195 -21.10 -3.84 0.69
C GLY A 195 -22.17 -2.84 0.36
#